data_5d93d8a24ba4bd1bdc0b667296a8d4fe
#
_entry.id   5d93d8a24ba4bd1bdc0b667296a8d4fe
#
_cell.length_a   1.000
_cell.length_b   1.000
_cell.length_c   1.000
_cell.angle_alpha   90.00
_cell.angle_beta   90.00
_cell.angle_gamma   90.00
#
_symmetry.space_group_name_H-M   'P 1'
#
loop_
_entity.id
_entity.type
_entity.pdbx_description
1 polymer ?
#
loop_
_entity_poly.entity_id
_entity_poly.type
_entity_poly.pdbx_seq_one_letter_code
_entity_poly.pdbx_strand_id
1 'polypeptide(L)'
;YGLINSNSFKKTLTNINNLKRDTKNIDVLIDTAVEKTKTYHVSPFVVKGTDHNHSVFKQEYFAPILAIYPYSTSKTKETLKMCSKANNYALTGSVFAKRENFIDHADKVLKSKTGNFYINCRSTGSVVGNQPFGGSGKSGTNDKAGDMNILYRLFNQRNVKINQTP
;
A
#
# COMPACT_ATOMS: atom_id res chain seq x y z
N TYR A 1 6.90 2.42 17.46
CA TYR A 1 5.50 2.69 17.82
C TYR A 1 4.75 1.38 18.00
N GLY A 2 3.86 1.29 19.02
CA GLY A 2 3.05 0.11 19.29
C GLY A 2 1.88 -0.03 18.30
N LEU A 3 1.35 -1.24 18.20
CA LEU A 3 0.11 -1.51 17.46
C LEU A 3 -1.08 -0.92 18.24
N ILE A 4 -2.19 -0.70 17.51
CA ILE A 4 -3.32 0.08 18.03
C ILE A 4 -4.00 -0.57 19.26
N ASN A 5 -4.02 -1.88 19.35
CA ASN A 5 -4.65 -2.61 20.46
C ASN A 5 -4.16 -4.06 20.57
N SER A 6 -4.61 -4.75 21.64
CA SER A 6 -4.27 -6.14 21.94
C SER A 6 -4.67 -7.11 20.81
N ASN A 7 -5.80 -6.90 20.14
CA ASN A 7 -6.25 -7.80 19.07
C ASN A 7 -5.33 -7.69 17.85
N SER A 8 -4.94 -6.46 17.46
CA SER A 8 -3.98 -6.23 16.39
C SER A 8 -2.62 -6.84 16.72
N PHE A 9 -2.18 -6.73 17.97
CA PHE A 9 -0.96 -7.34 18.45
C PHE A 9 -1.00 -8.88 18.33
N LYS A 10 -2.04 -9.53 18.87
CA LYS A 10 -2.22 -10.99 18.78
C LYS A 10 -2.27 -11.47 17.33
N LYS A 11 -3.03 -10.78 16.47
CA LYS A 11 -3.12 -11.10 15.03
C LYS A 11 -1.75 -10.98 14.34
N THR A 12 -0.98 -9.95 14.67
CA THR A 12 0.37 -9.75 14.13
C THR A 12 1.30 -10.88 14.52
N LEU A 13 1.30 -11.29 15.78
CA LEU A 13 2.11 -12.43 16.26
C LEU A 13 1.72 -13.75 15.57
N THR A 14 0.43 -13.99 15.40
CA THR A 14 -0.05 -15.17 14.66
C THR A 14 0.46 -15.14 13.21
N ASN A 15 0.37 -14.00 12.54
CA ASN A 15 0.86 -13.87 11.16
C ASN A 15 2.38 -14.11 11.06
N ILE A 16 3.16 -13.51 11.96
CA ILE A 16 4.62 -13.71 12.03
C ILE A 16 4.95 -15.19 12.26
N ASN A 17 4.30 -15.84 13.20
CA ASN A 17 4.52 -17.25 13.49
C ASN A 17 4.15 -18.15 12.29
N ASN A 18 3.09 -17.84 11.57
CA ASN A 18 2.71 -18.57 10.35
C ASN A 18 3.78 -18.40 9.26
N LEU A 19 4.27 -17.17 9.03
CA LEU A 19 5.34 -16.93 8.08
C LEU A 19 6.65 -17.64 8.45
N LYS A 20 7.01 -17.70 9.72
CA LYS A 20 8.19 -18.43 10.20
C LYS A 20 8.09 -19.96 9.98
N ARG A 21 6.88 -20.51 10.01
CA ARG A 21 6.65 -21.94 9.78
C ARG A 21 6.72 -22.33 8.30
N ASP A 22 6.51 -21.39 7.39
CA ASP A 22 6.58 -21.65 5.96
C ASP A 22 8.00 -21.52 5.41
N THR A 23 8.89 -22.38 5.88
CA THR A 23 10.31 -22.38 5.51
C THR A 23 10.56 -22.75 4.05
N LYS A 24 9.55 -23.25 3.34
CA LYS A 24 9.65 -23.61 1.92
C LYS A 24 9.59 -22.38 1.01
N ASN A 25 8.76 -21.40 1.35
CA ASN A 25 8.46 -20.24 0.52
C ASN A 25 8.98 -18.92 1.09
N ILE A 26 9.34 -18.91 2.38
CA ILE A 26 9.70 -17.72 3.13
C ILE A 26 11.07 -17.88 3.79
N ASP A 27 11.98 -16.96 3.46
CA ASP A 27 13.23 -16.76 4.17
C ASP A 27 13.08 -15.57 5.13
N VAL A 28 13.30 -15.77 6.42
CA VAL A 28 13.28 -14.68 7.40
C VAL A 28 14.62 -13.96 7.34
N LEU A 29 14.61 -12.69 6.95
CA LEU A 29 15.80 -11.84 6.87
C LEU A 29 16.06 -11.06 8.16
N ILE A 30 14.99 -10.54 8.79
CA ILE A 30 15.05 -9.87 10.08
C ILE A 30 13.92 -10.46 10.93
N ASP A 31 14.30 -11.11 12.01
CA ASP A 31 13.33 -11.61 13.00
C ASP A 31 12.98 -10.53 14.02
N THR A 32 11.74 -10.51 14.43
CA THR A 32 11.27 -9.53 15.40
C THR A 32 11.54 -9.99 16.82
N ALA A 33 12.09 -9.09 17.65
CA ALA A 33 12.03 -9.22 19.07
C ALA A 33 10.63 -8.77 19.54
N VAL A 34 9.89 -9.69 20.15
CA VAL A 34 8.60 -9.38 20.77
C VAL A 34 8.84 -9.08 22.22
N GLU A 35 8.83 -7.82 22.60
CA GLU A 35 8.81 -7.46 24.00
C GLU A 35 7.39 -7.66 24.55
N LYS A 36 7.27 -8.46 25.63
CA LYS A 36 6.03 -8.58 26.40
C LYS A 36 5.79 -7.32 27.25
N THR A 37 5.73 -6.18 26.58
CA THR A 37 5.45 -4.90 27.24
C THR A 37 3.97 -4.55 27.14
N LYS A 38 3.50 -3.67 28.02
CA LYS A 38 2.12 -3.12 28.00
C LYS A 38 1.82 -2.28 26.75
N THR A 39 2.79 -2.10 25.85
CA THR A 39 2.75 -1.13 24.75
C THR A 39 2.40 -1.71 23.39
N TYR A 40 2.10 -3.01 23.28
CA TYR A 40 1.82 -3.70 22.01
C TYR A 40 2.90 -3.48 20.93
N HIS A 41 4.15 -3.34 21.36
CA HIS A 41 5.27 -3.07 20.46
C HIS A 41 5.72 -4.35 19.77
N VAL A 42 5.92 -4.25 18.45
CA VAL A 42 6.51 -5.29 17.60
C VAL A 42 7.60 -4.63 16.77
N SER A 43 8.82 -5.13 16.85
CA SER A 43 9.93 -4.68 16.03
C SER A 43 9.70 -5.07 14.56
N PRO A 44 10.36 -4.42 13.58
CA PRO A 44 10.23 -4.79 12.19
C PRO A 44 10.54 -6.26 11.94
N PHE A 45 9.69 -6.92 11.16
CA PHE A 45 9.85 -8.28 10.69
C PHE A 45 10.00 -8.26 9.18
N VAL A 46 11.13 -8.76 8.65
CA VAL A 46 11.42 -8.71 7.21
C VAL A 46 11.60 -10.11 6.67
N VAL A 47 10.88 -10.41 5.60
CA VAL A 47 10.94 -11.70 4.92
C VAL A 47 11.22 -11.55 3.45
N LYS A 48 11.85 -12.57 2.86
CA LYS A 48 11.99 -12.72 1.42
C LYS A 48 11.09 -13.88 0.97
N GLY A 49 10.21 -13.62 0.03
CA GLY A 49 9.36 -14.65 -0.57
C GLY A 49 9.92 -15.11 -1.92
N THR A 50 9.81 -16.39 -2.21
CA THR A 50 10.27 -17.02 -3.46
C THR A 50 9.15 -17.18 -4.48
N ASP A 51 7.89 -17.26 -4.05
CA ASP A 51 6.70 -17.31 -4.89
C ASP A 51 5.90 -16.01 -4.80
N HIS A 52 5.73 -15.32 -5.92
CA HIS A 52 4.93 -14.10 -6.01
C HIS A 52 3.44 -14.31 -5.72
N ASN A 53 2.94 -15.53 -5.81
CA ASN A 53 1.55 -15.87 -5.47
C ASN A 53 1.32 -16.08 -3.98
N HIS A 54 2.39 -16.15 -3.20
CA HIS A 54 2.29 -16.33 -1.77
C HIS A 54 1.44 -15.23 -1.11
N SER A 55 0.68 -15.59 -0.06
CA SER A 55 -0.23 -14.69 0.64
C SER A 55 0.46 -13.45 1.24
N VAL A 56 1.77 -13.55 1.54
CA VAL A 56 2.58 -12.44 2.06
C VAL A 56 2.59 -11.21 1.14
N PHE A 57 2.42 -11.40 -0.18
CA PHE A 57 2.35 -10.31 -1.16
C PHE A 57 0.92 -9.87 -1.47
N LYS A 58 -0.09 -10.56 -0.97
CA LYS A 58 -1.50 -10.31 -1.29
C LYS A 58 -2.32 -9.81 -0.10
N GLN A 59 -1.89 -10.14 1.10
CA GLN A 59 -2.59 -9.79 2.33
C GLN A 59 -2.09 -8.46 2.89
N GLU A 60 -3.00 -7.62 3.38
CA GLU A 60 -2.66 -6.46 4.18
C GLU A 60 -2.53 -6.85 5.65
N TYR A 61 -1.36 -6.61 6.23
CA TYR A 61 -1.06 -7.00 7.62
C TYR A 61 -1.35 -5.93 8.65
N PHE A 62 -1.30 -4.65 8.27
CA PHE A 62 -1.41 -3.50 9.18
C PHE A 62 -0.44 -3.58 10.37
N ALA A 63 0.78 -3.99 10.10
CA ALA A 63 1.82 -4.29 11.08
C ALA A 63 3.21 -4.02 10.47
N PRO A 64 4.28 -3.93 11.26
CA PRO A 64 5.64 -3.71 10.76
C PRO A 64 6.21 -4.98 10.12
N ILE A 65 5.54 -5.50 9.09
CA ILE A 65 5.94 -6.66 8.29
C ILE A 65 6.29 -6.17 6.90
N LEU A 66 7.51 -6.45 6.44
CA LEU A 66 7.99 -6.15 5.10
C LEU A 66 8.28 -7.45 4.35
N ALA A 67 7.67 -7.63 3.19
CA ALA A 67 7.96 -8.73 2.29
C ALA A 67 8.75 -8.25 1.07
N ILE A 68 9.83 -8.93 0.74
CA ILE A 68 10.72 -8.64 -0.39
C ILE A 68 10.58 -9.77 -1.41
N TYR A 69 10.35 -9.40 -2.67
CA TYR A 69 10.37 -10.33 -3.81
C TYR A 69 11.52 -9.95 -4.76
N PRO A 70 12.65 -10.67 -4.74
CA PRO A 70 13.73 -10.43 -5.68
C PRO A 70 13.37 -10.97 -7.06
N TYR A 71 13.70 -10.21 -8.10
CA TYR A 71 13.47 -10.59 -9.48
C TYR A 71 14.67 -10.29 -10.38
N SER A 72 14.81 -11.04 -11.47
CA SER A 72 15.81 -10.76 -12.48
C SER A 72 15.47 -9.50 -13.27
N THR A 73 16.48 -8.72 -13.65
CA THR A 73 16.31 -7.53 -14.50
C THR A 73 15.60 -7.85 -15.82
N SER A 74 15.83 -9.04 -16.37
CA SER A 74 15.12 -9.51 -17.59
C SER A 74 13.61 -9.65 -17.40
N LYS A 75 13.13 -9.89 -16.16
CA LYS A 75 11.71 -10.06 -15.80
C LYS A 75 11.02 -8.80 -15.30
N THR A 76 11.64 -7.64 -15.44
CA THR A 76 11.12 -6.37 -14.92
C THR A 76 9.70 -6.06 -15.37
N LYS A 77 9.39 -6.22 -16.68
CA LYS A 77 8.04 -5.96 -17.23
C LYS A 77 6.99 -6.91 -16.65
N GLU A 78 7.33 -8.18 -16.51
CA GLU A 78 6.46 -9.18 -15.90
C GLU A 78 6.20 -8.87 -14.43
N THR A 79 7.26 -8.51 -13.69
CA THR A 79 7.17 -8.14 -12.28
C THR A 79 6.27 -6.92 -12.06
N LEU A 80 6.37 -5.87 -12.89
CA LEU A 80 5.45 -4.74 -12.83
C LEU A 80 3.98 -5.14 -13.04
N LYS A 81 3.71 -6.03 -14.00
CA LYS A 81 2.36 -6.58 -14.20
C LYS A 81 1.89 -7.41 -13.00
N MET A 82 2.78 -8.18 -12.37
CA MET A 82 2.46 -8.91 -11.14
C MET A 82 2.12 -7.95 -10.01
N CYS A 83 2.92 -6.91 -9.78
CA CYS A 83 2.64 -5.88 -8.79
C CYS A 83 1.26 -5.23 -8.98
N SER A 84 0.90 -4.91 -10.24
CA SER A 84 -0.41 -4.31 -10.55
C SER A 84 -1.61 -5.23 -10.26
N LYS A 85 -1.38 -6.54 -10.12
CA LYS A 85 -2.41 -7.56 -9.87
C LYS A 85 -2.33 -8.20 -8.48
N ALA A 86 -1.34 -7.84 -7.67
CA ALA A 86 -1.05 -8.51 -6.41
C ALA A 86 -2.23 -8.50 -5.44
N ASN A 87 -2.94 -7.37 -5.35
CA ASN A 87 -4.11 -7.21 -4.47
C ASN A 87 -5.07 -6.13 -5.00
N ASN A 88 -6.15 -5.87 -4.28
CA ASN A 88 -7.16 -4.87 -4.65
C ASN A 88 -6.97 -3.50 -3.96
N TYR A 89 -5.90 -3.31 -3.21
CA TYR A 89 -5.54 -2.01 -2.63
C TYR A 89 -4.81 -1.16 -3.66
N ALA A 90 -4.98 0.15 -3.58
CA ALA A 90 -4.39 1.10 -4.52
C ALA A 90 -4.11 2.45 -3.83
N LEU A 91 -3.40 2.44 -2.69
CA LEU A 91 -3.14 3.64 -1.91
C LEU A 91 -1.86 4.33 -2.37
N THR A 92 -0.70 3.71 -2.15
CA THR A 92 0.60 4.29 -2.46
C THR A 92 1.50 3.32 -3.20
N GLY A 93 2.42 3.83 -3.99
CA GLY A 93 3.50 3.09 -4.60
C GLY A 93 4.69 3.99 -4.88
N SER A 94 5.89 3.42 -4.91
CA SER A 94 7.09 4.15 -5.31
C SER A 94 7.96 3.34 -6.25
N VAL A 95 8.69 4.05 -7.11
CA VAL A 95 9.69 3.50 -8.02
C VAL A 95 11.00 4.22 -7.81
N PHE A 96 12.07 3.44 -7.63
CA PHE A 96 13.43 3.94 -7.56
C PHE A 96 14.17 3.52 -8.82
N ALA A 97 14.45 4.46 -9.71
CA ALA A 97 15.15 4.21 -10.97
C ALA A 97 15.84 5.46 -11.51
N LYS A 98 16.88 5.26 -12.35
CA LYS A 98 17.56 6.33 -13.06
C LYS A 98 17.06 6.50 -14.51
N ARG A 99 16.53 5.43 -15.11
CA ARG A 99 16.10 5.45 -16.53
C ARG A 99 14.68 5.93 -16.66
N GLU A 100 14.48 7.05 -17.32
CA GLU A 100 13.16 7.69 -17.55
C GLU A 100 12.17 6.73 -18.24
N ASN A 101 12.59 6.05 -19.30
CA ASN A 101 11.72 5.11 -20.01
C ASN A 101 11.20 3.95 -19.12
N PHE A 102 11.96 3.57 -18.09
CA PHE A 102 11.50 2.61 -17.10
C PHE A 102 10.48 3.25 -16.14
N ILE A 103 10.73 4.47 -15.70
CA ILE A 103 9.82 5.24 -14.83
C ILE A 103 8.47 5.42 -15.52
N ASP A 104 8.46 5.87 -16.79
CA ASP A 104 7.26 6.05 -17.59
C ASP A 104 6.48 4.74 -17.78
N HIS A 105 7.21 3.63 -18.01
CA HIS A 105 6.58 2.33 -18.15
C HIS A 105 5.96 1.86 -16.83
N ALA A 106 6.66 2.06 -15.72
CA ALA A 106 6.16 1.72 -14.39
C ALA A 106 4.93 2.55 -14.02
N ASP A 107 4.94 3.85 -14.29
CA ASP A 107 3.78 4.72 -14.09
C ASP A 107 2.56 4.23 -14.89
N LYS A 108 2.72 3.98 -16.19
CA LYS A 108 1.64 3.47 -17.04
C LYS A 108 1.04 2.16 -16.55
N VAL A 109 1.86 1.26 -16.01
CA VAL A 109 1.40 -0.05 -15.51
C VAL A 109 0.75 0.08 -14.13
N LEU A 110 1.25 0.95 -13.27
CA LEU A 110 0.85 1.06 -11.87
C LEU A 110 -0.18 2.16 -11.59
N LYS A 111 -0.48 3.05 -12.53
CA LYS A 111 -1.35 4.23 -12.33
C LYS A 111 -2.73 3.91 -11.74
N SER A 112 -3.30 2.74 -12.03
CA SER A 112 -4.57 2.29 -11.46
C SER A 112 -4.43 1.63 -10.10
N LYS A 113 -3.20 1.46 -9.61
CA LYS A 113 -2.85 0.78 -8.35
C LYS A 113 -2.13 1.68 -7.36
N THR A 114 -1.94 2.93 -7.71
CA THR A 114 -1.25 3.90 -6.85
C THR A 114 -2.04 5.20 -6.84
N GLY A 115 -2.81 5.42 -5.81
CA GLY A 115 -3.46 6.70 -5.59
C GLY A 115 -2.45 7.84 -5.47
N ASN A 116 -1.37 7.60 -4.73
CA ASN A 116 -0.20 8.47 -4.68
C ASN A 116 1.02 7.71 -5.19
N PHE A 117 1.63 8.18 -6.27
CA PHE A 117 2.80 7.59 -6.90
C PHE A 117 4.04 8.43 -6.66
N TYR A 118 5.12 7.80 -6.23
CA TYR A 118 6.36 8.47 -5.86
C TYR A 118 7.52 7.98 -6.72
N ILE A 119 8.30 8.92 -7.26
CA ILE A 119 9.47 8.61 -8.07
C ILE A 119 10.72 9.02 -7.29
N ASN A 120 11.63 8.07 -7.07
CA ASN A 120 12.86 8.26 -6.30
C ASN A 120 12.62 8.88 -4.91
N CYS A 121 11.44 8.61 -4.36
CA CYS A 121 11.01 9.09 -3.06
C CYS A 121 10.33 7.95 -2.29
N ARG A 122 10.38 8.00 -0.97
CA ARG A 122 9.74 6.98 -0.12
C ARG A 122 8.22 7.02 -0.27
N SER A 123 7.61 5.84 -0.32
CA SER A 123 6.17 5.65 -0.36
C SER A 123 5.57 5.82 1.04
N THR A 124 5.26 7.04 1.41
CA THR A 124 4.61 7.36 2.71
C THR A 124 3.30 8.10 2.50
N GLY A 125 2.51 8.26 3.58
CA GLY A 125 1.39 9.20 3.59
C GLY A 125 1.87 10.62 3.30
N SER A 126 1.02 11.42 2.67
CA SER A 126 1.32 12.84 2.42
C SER A 126 1.24 13.67 3.71
N VAL A 127 2.00 14.75 3.75
CA VAL A 127 1.85 15.77 4.78
C VAL A 127 0.63 16.63 4.44
N VAL A 128 -0.26 16.81 5.40
CA VAL A 128 -1.48 17.64 5.23
C VAL A 128 -1.09 19.05 4.74
N GLY A 129 -1.78 19.50 3.69
CA GLY A 129 -1.52 20.80 3.06
C GLY A 129 -0.42 20.79 1.98
N ASN A 130 0.44 19.76 1.92
CA ASN A 130 1.50 19.70 0.90
C ASN A 130 1.05 18.93 -0.34
N GLN A 131 0.35 17.82 -0.17
CA GLN A 131 -0.21 17.07 -1.29
C GLN A 131 -1.49 16.34 -0.86
N PRO A 132 -2.49 16.27 -1.75
CA PRO A 132 -3.68 15.48 -1.53
C PRO A 132 -3.34 13.99 -1.40
N PHE A 133 -4.09 13.29 -0.53
CA PHE A 133 -3.82 11.89 -0.23
C PHE A 133 -5.08 11.03 -0.29
N GLY A 134 -5.00 9.93 -1.01
CA GLY A 134 -6.08 8.96 -1.12
C GLY A 134 -5.77 7.90 -2.17
N GLY A 135 -6.52 6.80 -2.12
CA GLY A 135 -6.38 5.68 -3.04
C GLY A 135 -7.72 5.15 -3.53
N SER A 136 -7.66 4.28 -4.51
CA SER A 136 -8.82 3.64 -5.14
C SER A 136 -8.94 2.15 -4.77
N GLY A 137 -9.92 1.47 -5.32
CA GLY A 137 -10.22 0.08 -5.02
C GLY A 137 -10.59 -0.12 -3.55
N LYS A 138 -9.98 -1.06 -2.86
CA LYS A 138 -10.19 -1.27 -1.42
C LYS A 138 -9.58 -0.17 -0.55
N SER A 139 -8.76 0.72 -1.10
CA SER A 139 -8.17 1.83 -0.36
C SER A 139 -9.04 3.08 -0.32
N GLY A 140 -10.13 3.15 -1.07
CA GLY A 140 -11.09 4.26 -1.03
C GLY A 140 -11.60 4.68 -2.40
N THR A 141 -12.21 5.87 -2.44
CA THR A 141 -12.86 6.45 -3.63
C THR A 141 -11.90 7.27 -4.50
N ASN A 142 -10.67 7.46 -4.04
CA ASN A 142 -9.65 8.31 -4.64
C ASN A 142 -9.99 9.82 -4.67
N ASP A 143 -10.91 10.28 -3.84
CA ASP A 143 -11.31 11.70 -3.76
C ASP A 143 -10.26 12.60 -3.10
N LYS A 144 -9.11 12.08 -2.71
CA LYS A 144 -7.95 12.82 -2.19
C LYS A 144 -8.27 13.78 -1.04
N ALA A 145 -8.10 13.32 0.19
CA ALA A 145 -8.14 14.21 1.35
C ALA A 145 -7.13 15.36 1.19
N GLY A 146 -7.56 16.59 1.46
CA GLY A 146 -6.76 17.79 1.23
C GLY A 146 -6.84 18.36 -0.20
N ASP A 147 -7.68 17.79 -1.06
CA ASP A 147 -8.01 18.31 -2.38
C ASP A 147 -9.42 18.91 -2.40
N MET A 148 -9.63 19.91 -3.26
CA MET A 148 -10.93 20.55 -3.44
C MET A 148 -12.01 19.59 -3.95
N ASN A 149 -11.62 18.56 -4.68
CA ASN A 149 -12.53 17.56 -5.23
C ASN A 149 -13.35 16.82 -4.17
N ILE A 150 -12.83 16.64 -2.95
CA ILE A 150 -13.59 16.01 -1.87
C ILE A 150 -14.82 16.84 -1.47
N LEU A 151 -14.76 18.17 -1.65
CA LEU A 151 -15.88 19.05 -1.30
C LEU A 151 -17.12 18.77 -2.14
N TYR A 152 -16.95 18.35 -3.41
CA TYR A 152 -18.09 17.98 -4.27
C TYR A 152 -18.90 16.80 -3.70
N ARG A 153 -18.30 15.97 -2.84
CA ARG A 153 -19.00 14.89 -2.14
C ARG A 153 -19.86 15.38 -0.96
N LEU A 154 -19.58 16.61 -0.49
CA LEU A 154 -20.25 17.19 0.67
C LEU A 154 -21.34 18.19 0.28
N PHE A 155 -21.46 18.55 -1.01
CA PHE A 155 -22.46 19.49 -1.50
C PHE A 155 -23.66 18.79 -2.12
N ASN A 156 -24.84 19.29 -1.81
CA ASN A 156 -26.06 18.97 -2.54
C ASN A 156 -26.28 20.02 -3.63
N GLN A 157 -26.24 19.58 -4.89
CA GLN A 157 -26.54 20.44 -6.02
C GLN A 157 -28.05 20.63 -6.15
N ARG A 158 -28.49 21.87 -6.31
CA ARG A 158 -29.88 22.22 -6.58
C ARG A 158 -29.97 23.10 -7.81
N ASN A 159 -30.69 22.64 -8.82
CA ASN A 159 -31.00 23.43 -10.02
C ASN A 159 -32.43 23.97 -9.89
N VAL A 160 -32.60 25.27 -10.09
CA VAL A 160 -33.91 25.94 -10.10
C VAL A 160 -34.11 26.58 -11.45
N LYS A 161 -35.18 26.20 -12.14
CA LYS A 161 -35.67 26.84 -13.37
C LYS A 161 -36.92 27.61 -13.08
N ILE A 162 -36.94 28.91 -13.37
CA ILE A 162 -38.09 29.78 -13.20
C ILE A 162 -38.51 30.29 -14.58
N ASN A 163 -39.78 30.03 -14.97
CA ASN A 163 -40.38 30.70 -16.12
C ASN A 163 -40.94 32.04 -15.64
N GLN A 164 -40.53 33.11 -16.24
CA GLN A 164 -41.02 34.47 -15.91
C GLN A 164 -42.31 34.84 -16.65
N THR A 165 -42.71 34.06 -17.63
CA THR A 165 -44.00 34.17 -18.30
C THR A 165 -44.86 32.95 -17.96
N PRO A 166 -46.09 33.13 -17.41
CA PRO A 166 -47.02 32.01 -17.13
C PRO A 166 -47.49 31.35 -18.41
#